data_f6ac041391021a7a66e7a04a324a3058
#
_entry.id   f6ac041391021a7a66e7a04a324a3058
#
_cell.length_a   1.000
_cell.length_b   1.000
_cell.length_c   1.000
_cell.angle_alpha   90.00
_cell.angle_beta   90.00
_cell.angle_gamma   90.00
#
_symmetry.space_group_name_H-M   'P 1'
#
loop_
_entity.id
_entity.type
_entity.pdbx_description
1 polymer ?
#
loop_
_entity_poly.entity_id
_entity_poly.type
_entity_poly.pdbx_seq_one_letter_code
_entity_poly.pdbx_strand_id
1 'polypeptide(L)'
;MVRVLPLTDGRGRVGTVVLCRDVSDLRSKERELVTKDATIREIHHRVKNNLQTVAALLRMQARRIESAEAKVALTDAMSRVASIAIVHETLSQAFDEIVEFDRVADELLRMVGDVAASWGSVSAIREGSFGLLSADVATSLAMIISELCQNAVEHGLAHQSGEVRVVPSRYDGRLRMEISDDGQGLPPGFDWRQSRSLGLSIVNTLVAEMEGSFQLGPREAGPGTEVVVEIPL
;
A
#
# COMPACT_ATOMS: atom_id res chain seq x y z
N MET A 1 18.22 34.16 -18.82
CA MET A 1 16.98 34.69 -19.38
C MET A 1 17.22 36.15 -19.77
N VAL A 2 16.83 36.54 -20.97
CA VAL A 2 17.05 37.91 -21.46
C VAL A 2 15.65 38.48 -21.80
N ARG A 3 15.35 39.68 -21.33
CA ARG A 3 14.21 40.48 -21.74
C ARG A 3 14.66 41.76 -22.39
N VAL A 4 14.10 42.06 -23.55
CA VAL A 4 14.46 43.26 -24.33
C VAL A 4 13.21 44.15 -24.34
N LEU A 5 13.35 45.38 -23.86
CA LEU A 5 12.26 46.37 -23.79
C LEU A 5 12.68 47.62 -24.63
N PRO A 6 11.87 48.08 -25.60
CA PRO A 6 12.14 49.30 -26.29
C PRO A 6 11.92 50.50 -25.36
N LEU A 7 12.86 51.45 -25.42
CA LEU A 7 12.66 52.77 -24.82
C LEU A 7 12.12 53.72 -25.90
N THR A 8 10.97 54.31 -25.62
CA THR A 8 10.30 55.24 -26.51
C THR A 8 10.11 56.60 -25.81
N ASP A 9 10.31 57.67 -26.54
CA ASP A 9 9.86 59.03 -26.14
C ASP A 9 8.75 59.51 -27.08
N GLY A 10 8.23 60.69 -26.84
CA GLY A 10 7.15 61.28 -27.69
C GLY A 10 7.52 61.48 -29.16
N ARG A 11 8.78 61.24 -29.57
CA ARG A 11 9.31 61.36 -30.93
C ARG A 11 9.68 60.00 -31.56
N GLY A 12 9.57 58.90 -30.81
CA GLY A 12 9.84 57.56 -31.33
C GLY A 12 10.77 56.72 -30.42
N ARG A 13 11.39 55.69 -30.99
CA ARG A 13 12.26 54.77 -30.26
C ARG A 13 13.64 55.40 -30.03
N VAL A 14 14.00 55.67 -28.77
CA VAL A 14 15.28 56.28 -28.36
C VAL A 14 16.32 55.28 -27.93
N GLY A 15 15.91 54.01 -27.65
CA GLY A 15 16.85 53.01 -27.18
C GLY A 15 16.22 51.65 -26.88
N THR A 16 17.00 50.80 -26.25
CA THR A 16 16.59 49.48 -25.82
C THR A 16 17.18 49.14 -24.45
N VAL A 17 16.37 48.74 -23.53
CA VAL A 17 16.86 48.15 -22.25
C VAL A 17 16.92 46.66 -22.40
N VAL A 18 18.07 46.08 -22.09
CA VAL A 18 18.25 44.63 -22.01
C VAL A 18 18.40 44.24 -20.56
N LEU A 19 17.42 43.49 -20.07
CA LEU A 19 17.44 42.90 -18.73
C LEU A 19 17.92 41.49 -18.83
N CYS A 20 19.10 41.22 -18.24
CA CYS A 20 19.69 39.89 -18.16
C CYS A 20 19.54 39.36 -16.73
N ARG A 21 18.96 38.20 -16.59
CA ARG A 21 18.95 37.44 -15.33
C ARG A 21 19.75 36.17 -15.51
N ASP A 22 20.76 35.99 -14.69
CA ASP A 22 21.45 34.71 -14.62
C ASP A 22 20.50 33.67 -13.99
N VAL A 23 20.25 32.59 -14.70
CA VAL A 23 19.39 31.47 -14.28
C VAL A 23 20.18 30.18 -14.28
N SER A 24 21.50 30.23 -14.30
CA SER A 24 22.40 29.05 -14.37
C SER A 24 22.20 28.16 -13.15
N ASP A 25 22.18 28.74 -11.96
CA ASP A 25 21.96 28.00 -10.71
C ASP A 25 20.57 27.35 -10.65
N LEU A 26 19.54 28.09 -11.11
CA LEU A 26 18.17 27.55 -11.15
C LEU A 26 18.08 26.36 -12.08
N ARG A 27 18.62 26.48 -13.30
CA ARG A 27 18.66 25.38 -14.26
C ARG A 27 19.52 24.19 -13.80
N SER A 28 20.59 24.45 -13.04
CA SER A 28 21.40 23.39 -12.46
C SER A 28 20.63 22.62 -11.42
N LYS A 29 19.92 23.30 -10.52
CA LYS A 29 19.05 22.68 -9.50
C LYS A 29 17.88 21.92 -10.13
N GLU A 30 17.23 22.47 -11.14
CA GLU A 30 16.17 21.77 -11.88
C GLU A 30 16.69 20.46 -12.51
N ARG A 31 17.86 20.47 -13.12
CA ARG A 31 18.47 19.25 -13.68
C ARG A 31 18.82 18.23 -12.59
N GLU A 32 19.33 18.69 -11.47
CA GLU A 32 19.66 17.82 -10.34
C GLU A 32 18.39 17.14 -9.78
N LEU A 33 17.28 17.89 -9.62
CA LEU A 33 15.99 17.32 -9.21
C LEU A 33 15.49 16.29 -10.20
N VAL A 34 15.46 16.59 -11.50
CA VAL A 34 15.03 15.63 -12.54
C VAL A 34 15.88 14.35 -12.51
N THR A 35 17.18 14.49 -12.26
CA THR A 35 18.09 13.34 -12.18
C THR A 35 17.82 12.51 -10.92
N LYS A 36 17.55 13.15 -9.77
CA LYS A 36 17.17 12.46 -8.53
C LYS A 36 15.87 11.69 -8.70
N ASP A 37 14.82 12.31 -9.26
CA ASP A 37 13.56 11.67 -9.50
C ASP A 37 13.66 10.45 -10.44
N ALA A 38 14.49 10.55 -11.48
CA ALA A 38 14.76 9.43 -12.37
C ALA A 38 15.48 8.29 -11.64
N THR A 39 16.40 8.60 -10.74
CA THR A 39 17.15 7.62 -9.94
C THR A 39 16.21 6.93 -8.94
N ILE A 40 15.35 7.67 -8.25
CA ILE A 40 14.38 7.12 -7.30
C ILE A 40 13.42 6.14 -8.03
N ARG A 41 12.87 6.54 -9.16
CA ARG A 41 12.03 5.66 -9.98
C ARG A 41 12.75 4.38 -10.41
N GLU A 42 14.01 4.49 -10.84
CA GLU A 42 14.83 3.33 -11.20
C GLU A 42 15.04 2.40 -10.00
N ILE A 43 15.26 2.94 -8.80
CA ILE A 43 15.37 2.15 -7.57
C ILE A 43 14.07 1.38 -7.30
N HIS A 44 12.91 2.03 -7.34
CA HIS A 44 11.62 1.36 -7.13
C HIS A 44 11.38 0.26 -8.18
N HIS A 45 11.67 0.50 -9.44
CA HIS A 45 11.59 -0.53 -10.48
C HIS A 45 12.52 -1.72 -10.20
N ARG A 46 13.75 -1.48 -9.75
CA ARG A 46 14.69 -2.55 -9.39
C ARG A 46 14.23 -3.33 -8.16
N VAL A 47 13.72 -2.64 -7.14
CA VAL A 47 13.16 -3.30 -5.95
C VAL A 47 12.00 -4.21 -6.35
N LYS A 48 11.03 -3.72 -7.14
CA LYS A 48 9.94 -4.55 -7.69
C LYS A 48 10.46 -5.79 -8.41
N ASN A 49 11.43 -5.63 -9.33
CA ASN A 49 11.99 -6.75 -10.10
C ASN A 49 12.67 -7.78 -9.20
N ASN A 50 13.38 -7.32 -8.17
CA ASN A 50 14.00 -8.19 -7.18
C ASN A 50 12.96 -8.96 -6.36
N LEU A 51 11.89 -8.29 -5.91
CA LEU A 51 10.79 -8.91 -5.18
C LEU A 51 10.06 -9.96 -6.04
N GLN A 52 9.82 -9.69 -7.32
CA GLN A 52 9.26 -10.66 -8.26
C GLN A 52 10.15 -11.90 -8.42
N THR A 53 11.47 -11.71 -8.46
CA THR A 53 12.44 -12.81 -8.51
C THR A 53 12.40 -13.64 -7.23
N VAL A 54 12.34 -12.99 -6.06
CA VAL A 54 12.21 -13.68 -4.77
C VAL A 54 10.90 -14.48 -4.72
N ALA A 55 9.78 -13.89 -5.12
CA ALA A 55 8.49 -14.58 -5.18
C ALA A 55 8.53 -15.81 -6.11
N ALA A 56 9.21 -15.71 -7.27
CA ALA A 56 9.40 -16.84 -8.18
C ALA A 56 10.24 -17.97 -7.57
N LEU A 57 11.31 -17.62 -6.84
CA LEU A 57 12.14 -18.59 -6.12
C LEU A 57 11.36 -19.28 -5.00
N LEU A 58 10.60 -18.53 -4.20
CA LEU A 58 9.74 -19.10 -3.15
C LEU A 58 8.69 -20.05 -3.75
N ARG A 59 8.08 -19.69 -4.89
CA ARG A 59 7.13 -20.54 -5.60
C ARG A 59 7.77 -21.84 -6.08
N MET A 60 9.02 -21.80 -6.58
CA MET A 60 9.74 -23.01 -6.97
C MET A 60 10.05 -23.89 -5.76
N GLN A 61 10.39 -23.29 -4.62
CA GLN A 61 10.62 -24.06 -3.38
C GLN A 61 9.33 -24.70 -2.86
N ALA A 62 8.22 -23.96 -2.84
CA ALA A 62 6.92 -24.48 -2.42
C ALA A 62 6.46 -25.72 -3.20
N ARG A 63 6.81 -25.80 -4.51
CA ARG A 63 6.50 -26.97 -5.35
C ARG A 63 7.32 -28.21 -4.98
N ARG A 64 8.49 -28.05 -4.33
CA ARG A 64 9.40 -29.15 -3.99
C ARG A 64 9.21 -29.67 -2.56
N ILE A 65 8.56 -28.88 -1.72
CA ILE A 65 8.34 -29.21 -0.32
C ILE A 65 7.12 -30.12 -0.22
N GLU A 66 7.24 -31.20 0.55
CA GLU A 66 6.15 -32.16 0.79
C GLU A 66 5.29 -31.75 1.99
N SER A 67 5.89 -31.08 3.00
CA SER A 67 5.18 -30.61 4.19
C SER A 67 4.11 -29.58 3.83
N ALA A 68 2.87 -29.86 4.18
CA ALA A 68 1.73 -28.95 3.98
C ALA A 68 1.92 -27.64 4.76
N GLU A 69 2.42 -27.74 6.00
CA GLU A 69 2.69 -26.57 6.86
C GLU A 69 3.75 -25.65 6.23
N ALA A 70 4.84 -26.22 5.71
CA ALA A 70 5.88 -25.45 5.04
C ALA A 70 5.39 -24.82 3.71
N LYS A 71 4.45 -25.46 3.00
CA LYS A 71 3.81 -24.87 1.81
C LYS A 71 2.99 -23.64 2.17
N VAL A 72 2.20 -23.71 3.23
CA VAL A 72 1.41 -22.60 3.73
C VAL A 72 2.34 -21.43 4.09
N ALA A 73 3.37 -21.66 4.90
CA ALA A 73 4.32 -20.63 5.29
C ALA A 73 5.01 -19.95 4.10
N LEU A 74 5.33 -20.71 3.03
CA LEU A 74 5.91 -20.13 1.81
C LEU A 74 4.89 -19.34 0.98
N THR A 75 3.63 -19.79 0.98
CA THR A 75 2.55 -19.06 0.29
C THR A 75 2.29 -17.71 0.97
N ASP A 76 2.26 -17.69 2.30
CA ASP A 76 2.15 -16.45 3.09
C ASP A 76 3.32 -15.51 2.81
N ALA A 77 4.56 -16.04 2.81
CA ALA A 77 5.73 -15.25 2.46
C ALA A 77 5.66 -14.66 1.03
N MET A 78 5.14 -15.42 0.06
CA MET A 78 4.93 -14.94 -1.31
C MET A 78 3.89 -13.83 -1.37
N SER A 79 2.78 -13.94 -0.63
CA SER A 79 1.73 -12.92 -0.54
C SER A 79 2.29 -11.60 -0.01
N ARG A 80 3.10 -11.64 1.06
CA ARG A 80 3.78 -10.47 1.64
C ARG A 80 4.72 -9.80 0.63
N VAL A 81 5.55 -10.59 -0.05
CA VAL A 81 6.45 -10.08 -1.09
C VAL A 81 5.67 -9.43 -2.23
N ALA A 82 4.54 -10.01 -2.64
CA ALA A 82 3.69 -9.45 -3.69
C ALA A 82 3.06 -8.11 -3.27
N SER A 83 2.58 -7.99 -2.01
CA SER A 83 2.02 -6.75 -1.47
C SER A 83 3.04 -5.61 -1.50
N ILE A 84 4.28 -5.86 -1.08
CA ILE A 84 5.36 -4.87 -1.14
C ILE A 84 5.66 -4.48 -2.60
N ALA A 85 5.66 -5.46 -3.52
CA ALA A 85 5.94 -5.20 -4.93
C ALA A 85 4.88 -4.28 -5.58
N ILE A 86 3.61 -4.41 -5.21
CA ILE A 86 2.51 -3.54 -5.67
C ILE A 86 2.76 -2.08 -5.23
N VAL A 87 3.13 -1.86 -3.97
CA VAL A 87 3.45 -0.52 -3.47
C VAL A 87 4.62 0.09 -4.26
N HIS A 88 5.71 -0.66 -4.41
CA HIS A 88 6.87 -0.17 -5.15
C HIS A 88 6.59 0.10 -6.63
N GLU A 89 5.64 -0.62 -7.25
CA GLU A 89 5.18 -0.32 -8.60
C GLU A 89 4.45 1.02 -8.66
N THR A 90 3.54 1.26 -7.71
CA THR A 90 2.80 2.52 -7.62
C THR A 90 3.75 3.69 -7.33
N LEU A 91 4.71 3.52 -6.42
CA LEU A 91 5.75 4.51 -6.11
C LEU A 91 6.63 4.86 -7.33
N SER A 92 6.91 3.88 -8.19
CA SER A 92 7.70 4.15 -9.41
C SER A 92 7.03 5.12 -10.37
N GLN A 93 5.71 5.33 -10.23
CA GLN A 93 4.90 6.23 -11.04
C GLN A 93 4.52 7.53 -10.30
N ALA A 94 4.78 7.60 -8.99
CA ALA A 94 4.44 8.73 -8.15
C ALA A 94 5.54 9.83 -8.18
N PHE A 95 5.14 11.07 -7.88
CA PHE A 95 6.03 12.16 -7.56
C PHE A 95 6.08 12.32 -6.02
N ASP A 96 7.23 12.68 -5.48
CA ASP A 96 7.43 13.02 -4.06
C ASP A 96 7.17 11.90 -3.04
N GLU A 97 7.39 10.62 -3.41
CA GLU A 97 7.19 9.47 -2.50
C GLU A 97 5.77 9.42 -1.87
N ILE A 98 4.80 10.02 -2.54
CA ILE A 98 3.39 10.00 -2.14
C ILE A 98 2.61 9.05 -3.03
N VAL A 99 1.83 8.17 -2.41
CA VAL A 99 1.06 7.11 -3.06
C VAL A 99 -0.43 7.43 -3.03
N GLU A 100 -1.11 7.35 -4.16
CA GLU A 100 -2.56 7.24 -4.22
C GLU A 100 -2.94 5.81 -3.78
N PHE A 101 -3.18 5.63 -2.48
CA PHE A 101 -3.24 4.31 -1.87
C PHE A 101 -4.50 3.52 -2.27
N ASP A 102 -5.55 4.19 -2.70
CA ASP A 102 -6.77 3.54 -3.20
C ASP A 102 -6.47 2.54 -4.31
N ARG A 103 -5.56 2.87 -5.23
CA ARG A 103 -5.14 1.98 -6.32
C ARG A 103 -4.40 0.74 -5.80
N VAL A 104 -3.55 0.92 -4.78
CA VAL A 104 -2.84 -0.18 -4.13
C VAL A 104 -3.84 -1.10 -3.42
N ALA A 105 -4.77 -0.53 -2.66
CA ALA A 105 -5.78 -1.29 -1.94
C ALA A 105 -6.67 -2.11 -2.89
N ASP A 106 -7.12 -1.50 -4.00
CA ASP A 106 -7.95 -2.19 -5.00
C ASP A 106 -7.19 -3.36 -5.66
N GLU A 107 -5.90 -3.20 -5.95
CA GLU A 107 -5.06 -4.27 -6.50
C GLU A 107 -4.84 -5.41 -5.49
N LEU A 108 -4.63 -5.09 -4.20
CA LEU A 108 -4.52 -6.08 -3.13
C LEU A 108 -5.82 -6.87 -2.96
N LEU A 109 -6.97 -6.20 -2.93
CA LEU A 109 -8.27 -6.83 -2.81
C LEU A 109 -8.59 -7.73 -4.01
N ARG A 110 -8.23 -7.31 -5.22
CA ARG A 110 -8.35 -8.14 -6.41
C ARG A 110 -7.49 -9.41 -6.29
N MET A 111 -6.24 -9.27 -5.81
CA MET A 111 -5.35 -10.42 -5.59
C MET A 111 -5.92 -11.40 -4.56
N VAL A 112 -6.52 -10.92 -3.47
CA VAL A 112 -7.19 -11.74 -2.46
C VAL A 112 -8.36 -12.50 -3.09
N GLY A 113 -9.20 -11.85 -3.89
CA GLY A 113 -10.29 -12.48 -4.61
C GLY A 113 -9.84 -13.55 -5.60
N ASP A 114 -8.77 -13.28 -6.37
CA ASP A 114 -8.21 -14.23 -7.35
C ASP A 114 -7.68 -15.51 -6.66
N VAL A 115 -7.02 -15.38 -5.51
CA VAL A 115 -6.54 -16.52 -4.72
C VAL A 115 -7.71 -17.32 -4.15
N ALA A 116 -8.69 -16.63 -3.59
CA ALA A 116 -9.86 -17.23 -2.97
C ALA A 116 -10.82 -17.90 -3.98
N ALA A 117 -10.76 -17.52 -5.25
CA ALA A 117 -11.62 -18.08 -6.31
C ALA A 117 -11.49 -19.61 -6.48
N SER A 118 -10.38 -20.20 -6.01
CA SER A 118 -10.19 -21.65 -6.02
C SER A 118 -11.00 -22.39 -4.93
N TRP A 119 -11.51 -21.68 -3.93
CA TRP A 119 -12.23 -22.24 -2.78
C TRP A 119 -13.72 -21.89 -2.77
N GLY A 120 -14.12 -20.79 -3.44
CA GLY A 120 -15.49 -20.32 -3.48
C GLY A 120 -15.57 -18.96 -4.15
N SER A 121 -16.78 -18.39 -4.18
CA SER A 121 -16.97 -17.00 -4.65
C SER A 121 -16.73 -16.04 -3.48
N VAL A 122 -15.54 -15.48 -3.40
CA VAL A 122 -15.21 -14.46 -2.40
C VAL A 122 -15.23 -13.09 -3.06
N SER A 123 -16.03 -12.17 -2.50
CA SER A 123 -16.06 -10.76 -2.88
C SER A 123 -15.19 -9.98 -1.91
N ALA A 124 -14.15 -9.32 -2.42
CA ALA A 124 -13.32 -8.40 -1.64
C ALA A 124 -13.54 -6.97 -2.14
N ILE A 125 -14.11 -6.11 -1.30
CA ILE A 125 -14.54 -4.77 -1.69
C ILE A 125 -13.98 -3.69 -0.77
N ARG A 126 -13.74 -2.51 -1.33
CA ARG A 126 -13.42 -1.29 -0.57
C ARG A 126 -14.57 -0.29 -0.69
N GLU A 127 -14.96 0.28 0.44
CA GLU A 127 -15.92 1.37 0.53
C GLU A 127 -15.28 2.58 1.22
N GLY A 128 -15.12 3.69 0.53
CA GLY A 128 -14.42 4.87 1.01
C GLY A 128 -13.04 5.05 0.38
N SER A 129 -12.24 5.98 0.89
CA SER A 129 -10.94 6.35 0.31
C SER A 129 -9.86 6.47 1.39
N PHE A 130 -8.72 5.85 1.12
CA PHE A 130 -7.48 6.07 1.88
C PHE A 130 -6.83 7.42 1.52
N GLY A 131 -7.00 7.88 0.27
CA GLY A 131 -6.35 9.05 -0.28
C GLY A 131 -4.85 8.92 -0.44
N LEU A 132 -4.14 10.04 -0.36
CA LEU A 132 -2.69 10.11 -0.50
C LEU A 132 -1.99 9.74 0.81
N LEU A 133 -0.99 8.86 0.73
CA LEU A 133 -0.17 8.39 1.84
C LEU A 133 1.32 8.48 1.49
N SER A 134 2.18 8.64 2.50
CA SER A 134 3.63 8.49 2.30
C SER A 134 4.00 7.04 1.96
N ALA A 135 5.14 6.85 1.32
CA ALA A 135 5.64 5.52 0.91
C ALA A 135 5.74 4.53 2.08
N ASP A 136 6.22 4.99 3.23
CA ASP A 136 6.40 4.16 4.42
C ASP A 136 5.05 3.68 4.98
N VAL A 137 4.10 4.62 5.15
CA VAL A 137 2.73 4.29 5.60
C VAL A 137 2.04 3.37 4.58
N ALA A 138 2.16 3.65 3.28
CA ALA A 138 1.58 2.83 2.22
C ALA A 138 2.12 1.40 2.26
N THR A 139 3.43 1.22 2.47
CA THR A 139 4.06 -0.11 2.54
C THR A 139 3.53 -0.90 3.75
N SER A 140 3.50 -0.27 4.92
CA SER A 140 3.00 -0.90 6.14
C SER A 140 1.52 -1.25 6.04
N LEU A 141 0.68 -0.34 5.52
CA LEU A 141 -0.75 -0.59 5.32
C LEU A 141 -1.02 -1.68 4.29
N ALA A 142 -0.25 -1.76 3.21
CA ALA A 142 -0.40 -2.82 2.21
C ALA A 142 -0.17 -4.21 2.83
N MET A 143 0.84 -4.35 3.68
CA MET A 143 1.09 -5.58 4.42
C MET A 143 -0.04 -5.89 5.41
N ILE A 144 -0.52 -4.90 6.16
CA ILE A 144 -1.63 -5.07 7.11
C ILE A 144 -2.89 -5.52 6.40
N ILE A 145 -3.28 -4.87 5.30
CA ILE A 145 -4.46 -5.24 4.50
C ILE A 145 -4.32 -6.67 3.97
N SER A 146 -3.16 -7.00 3.42
CA SER A 146 -2.89 -8.34 2.89
C SER A 146 -3.07 -9.42 3.96
N GLU A 147 -2.45 -9.24 5.15
CA GLU A 147 -2.53 -10.20 6.25
C GLU A 147 -3.96 -10.33 6.79
N LEU A 148 -4.65 -9.20 6.98
CA LEU A 148 -6.01 -9.22 7.54
C LEU A 148 -7.04 -9.78 6.56
N CYS A 149 -6.94 -9.43 5.27
CA CYS A 149 -7.81 -9.99 4.24
C CYS A 149 -7.55 -11.50 4.03
N GLN A 150 -6.29 -11.94 4.09
CA GLN A 150 -5.95 -13.35 4.04
C GLN A 150 -6.53 -14.10 5.25
N ASN A 151 -6.40 -13.56 6.47
CA ASN A 151 -7.02 -14.13 7.66
C ASN A 151 -8.56 -14.20 7.53
N ALA A 152 -9.20 -13.19 6.98
CA ALA A 152 -10.65 -13.19 6.74
C ALA A 152 -11.06 -14.34 5.81
N VAL A 153 -10.33 -14.55 4.71
CA VAL A 153 -10.61 -15.64 3.76
C VAL A 153 -10.33 -17.02 4.37
N GLU A 154 -9.18 -17.21 5.00
CA GLU A 154 -8.75 -18.53 5.50
C GLU A 154 -9.47 -18.95 6.77
N HIS A 155 -9.66 -18.02 7.70
CA HIS A 155 -10.21 -18.29 9.02
C HIS A 155 -11.65 -17.81 9.18
N GLY A 156 -11.97 -16.61 8.70
CA GLY A 156 -13.32 -16.05 8.78
C GLY A 156 -14.27 -16.80 7.87
N LEU A 157 -14.02 -16.83 6.59
CA LEU A 157 -14.84 -17.55 5.60
C LEU A 157 -14.58 -19.06 5.58
N ALA A 158 -13.46 -19.53 6.17
CA ALA A 158 -13.10 -20.95 6.22
C ALA A 158 -13.14 -21.63 4.84
N HIS A 159 -12.64 -20.94 3.82
CA HIS A 159 -12.63 -21.36 2.42
C HIS A 159 -14.05 -21.53 1.80
N GLN A 160 -15.03 -20.81 2.30
CA GLN A 160 -16.39 -20.76 1.74
C GLN A 160 -16.61 -19.43 0.99
N SER A 161 -17.73 -19.35 0.28
CA SER A 161 -18.16 -18.09 -0.34
C SER A 161 -18.55 -17.07 0.72
N GLY A 162 -18.21 -15.81 0.50
CA GLY A 162 -18.53 -14.73 1.41
C GLY A 162 -17.93 -13.40 0.96
N GLU A 163 -18.02 -12.40 1.82
CA GLU A 163 -17.54 -11.05 1.56
C GLU A 163 -16.47 -10.61 2.57
N VAL A 164 -15.41 -10.04 2.06
CA VAL A 164 -14.44 -9.27 2.84
C VAL A 164 -14.58 -7.81 2.47
N ARG A 165 -14.81 -6.95 3.47
CA ARG A 165 -15.04 -5.53 3.28
C ARG A 165 -13.97 -4.71 3.97
N VAL A 166 -13.42 -3.72 3.27
CA VAL A 166 -12.43 -2.77 3.78
C VAL A 166 -13.01 -1.36 3.71
N VAL A 167 -13.13 -0.70 4.85
CA VAL A 167 -13.73 0.64 4.96
C VAL A 167 -12.73 1.62 5.59
N PRO A 168 -11.98 2.37 4.76
CA PRO A 168 -11.14 3.46 5.25
C PRO A 168 -11.96 4.72 5.54
N SER A 169 -11.58 5.43 6.57
CA SER A 169 -12.10 6.75 6.91
C SER A 169 -10.99 7.64 7.49
N ARG A 170 -11.04 8.96 7.19
CA ARG A 170 -10.08 9.93 7.72
C ARG A 170 -10.79 10.96 8.59
N TYR A 171 -10.23 11.24 9.75
CA TYR A 171 -10.73 12.27 10.66
C TYR A 171 -9.58 12.77 11.56
N ASP A 172 -9.58 14.04 11.84
CA ASP A 172 -8.65 14.68 12.79
C ASP A 172 -7.17 14.28 12.66
N GLY A 173 -6.67 14.16 11.42
CA GLY A 173 -5.28 13.74 11.15
C GLY A 173 -5.01 12.25 11.46
N ARG A 174 -6.05 11.45 11.48
CA ARG A 174 -5.96 9.99 11.65
C ARG A 174 -6.59 9.27 10.47
N LEU A 175 -6.09 8.09 10.20
CA LEU A 175 -6.71 7.11 9.31
C LEU A 175 -7.25 5.97 10.17
N ARG A 176 -8.55 5.71 10.06
CA ARG A 176 -9.22 4.53 10.60
C ARG A 176 -9.56 3.60 9.43
N MET A 177 -9.23 2.35 9.57
CA MET A 177 -9.55 1.30 8.61
C MET A 177 -10.27 0.17 9.33
N GLU A 178 -11.46 -0.17 8.85
CA GLU A 178 -12.22 -1.32 9.30
C GLU A 178 -12.12 -2.42 8.24
N ILE A 179 -11.78 -3.63 8.65
CA ILE A 179 -11.79 -4.82 7.79
C ILE A 179 -12.72 -5.83 8.43
N SER A 180 -13.73 -6.28 7.69
CA SER A 180 -14.71 -7.24 8.19
C SER A 180 -14.97 -8.37 7.20
N ASP A 181 -15.31 -9.54 7.71
CA ASP A 181 -15.84 -10.67 6.97
C ASP A 181 -17.26 -11.02 7.46
N ASP A 182 -18.00 -11.73 6.64
CA ASP A 182 -19.34 -12.25 6.97
C ASP A 182 -19.32 -13.77 7.29
N GLY A 183 -18.15 -14.28 7.71
CA GLY A 183 -17.90 -15.69 7.95
C GLY A 183 -18.36 -16.19 9.32
N GLN A 184 -17.66 -17.22 9.82
CA GLN A 184 -18.04 -17.91 11.05
C GLN A 184 -17.70 -17.15 12.36
N GLY A 185 -16.95 -16.05 12.25
CA GLY A 185 -16.49 -15.28 13.40
C GLY A 185 -15.36 -15.94 14.19
N LEU A 186 -15.02 -15.31 15.32
CA LEU A 186 -13.93 -15.77 16.17
C LEU A 186 -14.36 -16.97 17.05
N PRO A 187 -13.47 -17.95 17.29
CA PRO A 187 -13.73 -19.01 18.24
C PRO A 187 -14.04 -18.45 19.65
N PRO A 188 -14.90 -19.11 20.44
CA PRO A 188 -15.17 -18.70 21.81
C PRO A 188 -13.88 -18.58 22.65
N GLY A 189 -13.69 -17.42 23.29
CA GLY A 189 -12.52 -17.16 24.11
C GLY A 189 -11.23 -16.86 23.34
N PHE A 190 -11.30 -16.61 22.04
CA PHE A 190 -10.14 -16.24 21.24
C PHE A 190 -9.55 -14.90 21.73
N ASP A 191 -8.29 -14.93 22.10
CA ASP A 191 -7.50 -13.74 22.41
C ASP A 191 -6.33 -13.65 21.42
N TRP A 192 -6.40 -12.70 20.51
CA TRP A 192 -5.36 -12.51 19.49
C TRP A 192 -3.98 -12.20 20.09
N ARG A 193 -3.92 -11.61 21.31
CA ARG A 193 -2.67 -11.30 22.01
C ARG A 193 -1.92 -12.55 22.44
N GLN A 194 -2.62 -13.66 22.60
CA GLN A 194 -2.05 -14.97 22.94
C GLN A 194 -1.84 -15.86 21.70
N SER A 195 -2.28 -15.37 20.53
CA SER A 195 -2.11 -16.09 19.27
C SER A 195 -0.63 -16.14 18.88
N ARG A 196 -0.19 -17.29 18.41
CA ARG A 196 1.13 -17.49 17.81
C ARG A 196 1.13 -17.28 16.30
N SER A 197 0.07 -16.72 15.74
CA SER A 197 -0.03 -16.41 14.32
C SER A 197 1.03 -15.37 13.94
N LEU A 198 1.86 -15.70 12.96
CA LEU A 198 2.87 -14.79 12.43
C LEU A 198 2.22 -13.55 11.81
N GLY A 199 1.08 -13.72 11.10
CA GLY A 199 0.35 -12.63 10.46
C GLY A 199 -0.13 -11.57 11.46
N LEU A 200 -0.82 -11.99 12.53
CA LEU A 200 -1.27 -11.06 13.57
C LEU A 200 -0.10 -10.41 14.33
N SER A 201 1.02 -11.12 14.50
CA SER A 201 2.23 -10.55 15.08
C SER A 201 2.81 -9.44 14.20
N ILE A 202 2.85 -9.64 12.87
CA ILE A 202 3.29 -8.62 11.89
C ILE A 202 2.36 -7.41 11.95
N VAL A 203 1.05 -7.63 11.89
CA VAL A 203 0.06 -6.54 11.96
C VAL A 203 0.26 -5.72 13.24
N ASN A 204 0.37 -6.37 14.39
CA ASN A 204 0.58 -5.68 15.67
C ASN A 204 1.88 -4.87 15.69
N THR A 205 2.97 -5.42 15.14
CA THR A 205 4.26 -4.74 15.05
C THR A 205 4.17 -3.51 14.18
N LEU A 206 3.63 -3.63 12.96
CA LEU A 206 3.52 -2.52 12.01
C LEU A 206 2.60 -1.41 12.52
N VAL A 207 1.48 -1.78 13.17
CA VAL A 207 0.57 -0.80 13.78
C VAL A 207 1.26 -0.06 14.92
N ALA A 208 2.03 -0.77 15.77
CA ALA A 208 2.79 -0.14 16.86
C ALA A 208 3.90 0.79 16.33
N GLU A 209 4.62 0.41 15.27
CA GLU A 209 5.62 1.26 14.62
C GLU A 209 5.03 2.57 14.05
N MET A 210 3.76 2.52 13.63
CA MET A 210 3.01 3.70 13.17
C MET A 210 2.30 4.45 14.31
N GLU A 211 2.61 4.15 15.59
CA GLU A 211 1.95 4.75 16.76
C GLU A 211 0.41 4.60 16.73
N GLY A 212 -0.07 3.52 16.15
CA GLY A 212 -1.47 3.22 15.95
C GLY A 212 -2.08 2.32 17.02
N SER A 213 -3.34 1.95 16.79
CA SER A 213 -4.06 0.98 17.60
C SER A 213 -4.69 -0.12 16.73
N PHE A 214 -4.80 -1.31 17.28
CA PHE A 214 -5.34 -2.49 16.63
C PHE A 214 -6.37 -3.17 17.56
N GLN A 215 -7.56 -3.42 17.04
CA GLN A 215 -8.63 -4.12 17.73
C GLN A 215 -9.18 -5.21 16.81
N LEU A 216 -9.44 -6.39 17.39
CA LEU A 216 -10.03 -7.51 16.69
C LEU A 216 -11.18 -8.04 17.56
N GLY A 217 -12.34 -8.20 16.96
CA GLY A 217 -13.56 -8.61 17.66
C GLY A 217 -14.61 -9.23 16.75
N PRO A 218 -15.74 -9.66 17.34
CA PRO A 218 -16.90 -10.07 16.55
C PRO A 218 -17.46 -8.86 15.79
N ARG A 219 -17.95 -9.10 14.58
CA ARG A 219 -18.61 -8.07 13.77
C ARG A 219 -19.89 -7.60 14.46
N GLU A 220 -20.11 -6.26 14.53
CA GLU A 220 -21.33 -5.71 15.13
C GLU A 220 -22.59 -5.99 14.28
N ALA A 221 -22.45 -6.00 12.96
CA ALA A 221 -23.55 -6.08 11.99
C ALA A 221 -23.85 -7.52 11.52
N GLY A 222 -23.76 -8.54 12.40
CA GLY A 222 -24.10 -9.92 12.05
C GLY A 222 -22.94 -10.91 12.29
N PRO A 223 -22.98 -12.10 11.67
CA PRO A 223 -21.89 -13.06 11.82
C PRO A 223 -20.59 -12.53 11.20
N GLY A 224 -19.45 -13.05 11.65
CA GLY A 224 -18.14 -12.71 11.12
C GLY A 224 -17.22 -12.03 12.11
N THR A 225 -16.11 -11.56 11.60
CA THR A 225 -15.05 -10.88 12.35
C THR A 225 -14.90 -9.46 11.88
N GLU A 226 -14.55 -8.57 12.79
CA GLU A 226 -14.20 -7.18 12.49
C GLU A 226 -12.83 -6.83 13.09
N VAL A 227 -12.05 -6.16 12.30
CA VAL A 227 -10.76 -5.60 12.69
C VAL A 227 -10.78 -4.10 12.47
N VAL A 228 -10.36 -3.36 13.49
CA VAL A 228 -10.20 -1.91 13.41
C VAL A 228 -8.73 -1.56 13.62
N VAL A 229 -8.17 -0.84 12.67
CA VAL A 229 -6.83 -0.26 12.74
C VAL A 229 -6.95 1.25 12.67
N GLU A 230 -6.33 1.96 13.60
CA GLU A 230 -6.24 3.42 13.60
C GLU A 230 -4.78 3.84 13.68
N ILE A 231 -4.37 4.73 12.79
CA ILE A 231 -3.02 5.30 12.76
C ILE A 231 -3.07 6.82 12.63
N PRO A 232 -2.11 7.57 13.17
CA PRO A 232 -1.92 8.98 12.84
C PRO A 232 -1.42 9.13 11.39
N LEU A 233 -1.71 10.30 10.77
CA LEU A 233 -1.28 10.66 9.41
C LEU A 233 -0.40 11.90 9.41
#